data_fb70297c6f657ee986a410777d43886f
#
_entry.id   fb70297c6f657ee986a410777d43886f
#
_cell.length_a   1.000
_cell.length_b   1.000
_cell.length_c   1.000
_cell.angle_alpha   90.00
_cell.angle_beta   90.00
_cell.angle_gamma   90.00
#
_symmetry.space_group_name_H-M   'P 1'
#
loop_
_entity.id
_entity.type
_entity.pdbx_description
1 polymer ?
#
loop_
_entity_poly.entity_id
_entity_poly.type
_entity_poly.pdbx_seq_one_letter_code
_entity_poly.pdbx_strand_id
1 'polypeptide(L)'
;MTLRPPQPVVPNCRVRPSVGALPWIMLCLLAGANLARGAEEEVSFVRDIAPLLTRHCTGCHGPTKVEGDYRLHTFVALQKTGASDSPTLTPGQPEQSELYLRLIDDNESTRMPQWDDPLSAGQIALVERWIRQGAQFDGRDPNVSFKSQMPPRTHPAPPAVYKVAVPVQACAISPDGREVALGGHHEVTVWNLQTGTLLRRLANLPKRIQSIVYEPTGSRLLVAGGTPGDYGEIVALDAADGGNRQVVQTAEDLVLSIALSHDGQHLASGGADRVVRSFIRDGQERWSFAWDSRLFSDWITEVAYGAGDEFVLVACRDYTAKVLTPAGALYTTYNGHQRQFGSENGRFEIYALATEAGGPRVFTAGLGRSIRMWEAAKAQVENGSAADMEERFAQAGHTKYFPHDAQRGVFKLATAGNLLFAATGEGRLRQYELPEGKLLREYPDQQDWLFGLAVHPATERAVTTTRGGVARVWNTTTGELIHEWLAAPGLTLDPAARLAKP
;
A
#
# COMPACT_ATOMS: atom_id res chain seq x y z
N MET A 1 48.58 -45.36 -15.65
CA MET A 1 49.42 -44.53 -16.54
C MET A 1 48.90 -43.09 -16.40
N THR A 2 49.56 -42.38 -15.56
CA THR A 2 49.25 -40.96 -15.20
C THR A 2 50.23 -40.08 -15.92
N LEU A 3 49.76 -39.13 -16.71
CA LEU A 3 50.58 -38.04 -17.28
C LEU A 3 50.21 -36.70 -16.59
N ARG A 4 51.20 -36.10 -15.94
CA ARG A 4 51.23 -34.75 -15.44
C ARG A 4 51.60 -33.77 -16.57
N PRO A 5 51.07 -32.54 -16.63
CA PRO A 5 51.56 -31.50 -17.49
C PRO A 5 52.73 -30.70 -16.84
N PRO A 6 53.60 -30.05 -17.65
CA PRO A 6 54.87 -29.44 -17.22
C PRO A 6 54.66 -28.02 -16.71
N GLN A 7 55.56 -27.60 -15.79
CA GLN A 7 55.66 -26.25 -15.22
C GLN A 7 56.55 -25.34 -16.14
N PRO A 8 56.29 -24.00 -16.15
CA PRO A 8 57.12 -23.07 -16.92
C PRO A 8 58.37 -22.64 -16.11
N VAL A 9 59.44 -22.52 -16.85
CA VAL A 9 60.78 -22.09 -16.43
C VAL A 9 60.86 -20.56 -16.38
N VAL A 10 61.41 -20.01 -15.29
CA VAL A 10 61.70 -18.56 -15.13
C VAL A 10 63.18 -18.33 -15.39
N PRO A 11 63.57 -17.38 -16.28
CA PRO A 11 65.01 -17.05 -16.42
C PRO A 11 65.44 -15.99 -15.41
N ASN A 12 66.52 -16.29 -14.68
CA ASN A 12 67.26 -15.39 -13.84
C ASN A 12 68.05 -14.38 -14.68
N CYS A 13 67.87 -13.08 -14.46
CA CYS A 13 68.75 -12.04 -14.98
C CYS A 13 69.49 -11.35 -13.80
N ARG A 14 70.79 -11.61 -13.68
CA ARG A 14 71.71 -10.88 -12.77
C ARG A 14 72.15 -9.58 -13.44
N VAL A 15 72.00 -8.44 -12.76
CA VAL A 15 72.66 -7.18 -13.14
C VAL A 15 73.64 -6.79 -12.05
N ARG A 16 74.89 -6.49 -12.48
CA ARG A 16 75.98 -5.98 -11.67
C ARG A 16 75.85 -4.45 -11.47
N PRO A 17 76.41 -3.92 -10.37
CA PRO A 17 76.39 -2.48 -10.12
C PRO A 17 77.57 -1.77 -10.78
N SER A 18 77.35 -0.59 -11.34
CA SER A 18 78.39 0.38 -11.72
C SER A 18 78.20 1.70 -10.94
N VAL A 19 79.33 2.14 -10.38
CA VAL A 19 79.50 3.35 -9.55
C VAL A 19 79.62 4.58 -10.47
N GLY A 20 79.02 5.69 -10.08
CA GLY A 20 79.48 6.98 -10.55
C GLY A 20 78.45 8.10 -10.69
N ALA A 21 78.64 9.16 -9.87
CA ALA A 21 78.16 10.54 -10.05
C ALA A 21 76.90 11.01 -9.36
N LEU A 22 77.04 11.57 -8.18
CA LEU A 22 76.30 12.71 -7.65
C LEU A 22 76.84 14.05 -8.30
N PRO A 23 76.17 15.19 -8.19
CA PRO A 23 74.91 15.60 -7.60
C PRO A 23 74.02 16.50 -8.53
N TRP A 24 72.75 16.38 -8.54
CA TRP A 24 71.80 17.46 -8.91
C TRP A 24 70.37 17.08 -8.45
N ILE A 25 70.19 16.92 -7.10
CA ILE A 25 68.87 16.71 -6.49
C ILE A 25 68.74 17.66 -5.32
N MET A 26 68.48 18.93 -5.62
CA MET A 26 68.00 19.86 -4.58
C MET A 26 67.21 21.03 -5.24
N LEU A 27 66.13 20.77 -5.95
CA LEU A 27 65.16 21.80 -6.34
C LEU A 27 63.86 21.21 -6.90
N CYS A 28 63.23 20.25 -6.28
CA CYS A 28 61.86 19.81 -6.64
C CYS A 28 61.10 19.25 -5.44
N LEU A 29 61.21 19.85 -4.23
CA LEU A 29 60.45 19.44 -3.03
C LEU A 29 59.52 20.54 -2.52
N LEU A 30 59.01 21.42 -3.40
CA LEU A 30 58.05 22.44 -3.02
C LEU A 30 56.85 22.54 -3.98
N ALA A 31 56.49 21.47 -4.69
CA ALA A 31 55.30 21.46 -5.52
C ALA A 31 54.59 20.11 -5.40
N GLY A 32 53.85 19.90 -4.32
CA GLY A 32 53.12 18.63 -4.15
C GLY A 32 52.33 18.46 -2.86
N ALA A 33 52.15 19.50 -2.07
CA ALA A 33 51.13 19.50 -1.03
C ALA A 33 49.78 19.92 -1.65
N ASN A 34 49.35 19.24 -2.70
CA ASN A 34 47.93 19.15 -2.97
C ASN A 34 47.33 18.32 -1.84
N LEU A 35 46.90 18.99 -0.77
CA LEU A 35 45.90 18.50 0.14
C LEU A 35 44.81 17.85 -0.71
N ALA A 36 44.73 16.54 -0.68
CA ALA A 36 43.52 15.83 -1.07
C ALA A 36 42.42 16.37 -0.16
N ARG A 37 41.80 17.46 -0.59
CA ARG A 37 40.50 17.88 -0.11
C ARG A 37 39.64 16.69 -0.46
N GLY A 38 39.28 15.88 0.52
CA GLY A 38 38.34 14.79 0.35
C GLY A 38 37.19 15.37 -0.45
N ALA A 39 36.89 14.81 -1.61
CA ALA A 39 35.74 15.22 -2.39
C ALA A 39 34.55 15.13 -1.45
N GLU A 40 33.98 16.27 -1.11
CA GLU A 40 32.80 16.33 -0.26
C GLU A 40 31.72 15.53 -0.98
N GLU A 41 31.17 14.51 -0.34
CA GLU A 41 30.20 13.60 -0.96
C GLU A 41 29.04 14.42 -1.53
N GLU A 42 28.72 14.23 -2.81
CA GLU A 42 27.66 14.93 -3.48
C GLU A 42 26.30 14.52 -2.88
N VAL A 43 25.51 15.52 -2.48
CA VAL A 43 24.20 15.31 -1.87
C VAL A 43 23.18 15.06 -2.98
N SER A 44 22.60 13.86 -2.98
CA SER A 44 21.52 13.48 -3.88
C SER A 44 20.20 14.06 -3.40
N PHE A 45 19.50 14.79 -4.26
CA PHE A 45 18.15 15.26 -3.91
C PHE A 45 17.21 14.11 -3.59
N VAL A 46 17.15 13.10 -4.47
CA VAL A 46 16.18 12.01 -4.36
C VAL A 46 16.48 11.08 -3.17
N ARG A 47 17.78 10.84 -2.90
CA ARG A 47 18.20 9.93 -1.83
C ARG A 47 18.21 10.60 -0.45
N ASP A 48 18.65 11.85 -0.40
CA ASP A 48 19.03 12.51 0.87
C ASP A 48 18.06 13.62 1.27
N ILE A 49 17.58 14.45 0.33
CA ILE A 49 16.77 15.64 0.60
C ILE A 49 15.26 15.32 0.51
N ALA A 50 14.82 14.66 -0.56
CA ALA A 50 13.40 14.35 -0.75
C ALA A 50 12.77 13.55 0.41
N PRO A 51 13.44 12.56 1.03
CA PRO A 51 12.91 11.88 2.21
C PRO A 51 12.72 12.82 3.41
N LEU A 52 13.66 13.76 3.62
CA LEU A 52 13.60 14.74 4.69
C LEU A 52 12.41 15.70 4.49
N LEU A 53 12.29 16.29 3.30
CA LEU A 53 11.19 17.18 2.96
C LEU A 53 9.84 16.46 3.02
N THR A 54 9.77 15.23 2.54
CA THR A 54 8.55 14.42 2.59
C THR A 54 8.10 14.17 4.03
N ARG A 55 9.02 13.87 4.92
CA ARG A 55 8.71 13.53 6.31
C ARG A 55 8.27 14.74 7.13
N HIS A 56 8.94 15.88 6.95
CA HIS A 56 8.81 17.03 7.85
C HIS A 56 8.01 18.21 7.27
N CYS A 57 7.79 18.25 5.94
CA CYS A 57 7.27 19.46 5.28
C CYS A 57 5.99 19.20 4.48
N THR A 58 5.88 18.06 3.74
CA THR A 58 4.75 17.83 2.82
C THR A 58 3.40 17.66 3.53
N GLY A 59 3.38 17.42 4.84
CA GLY A 59 2.14 17.38 5.63
C GLY A 59 1.38 18.70 5.64
N CYS A 60 2.11 19.84 5.60
CA CYS A 60 1.54 21.18 5.54
C CYS A 60 1.70 21.85 4.17
N HIS A 61 2.78 21.55 3.44
CA HIS A 61 3.10 22.10 2.13
C HIS A 61 2.98 21.07 1.01
N GLY A 62 1.93 20.26 1.03
CA GLY A 62 1.69 19.16 0.12
C GLY A 62 0.70 19.47 -1.01
N PRO A 63 0.23 18.43 -1.71
CA PRO A 63 -0.74 18.60 -2.79
C PRO A 63 -2.14 18.97 -2.28
N THR A 64 -2.50 18.54 -1.05
CA THR A 64 -3.83 18.75 -0.47
C THR A 64 -3.89 19.87 0.56
N LYS A 65 -2.84 20.06 1.34
CA LYS A 65 -2.71 21.15 2.32
C LYS A 65 -1.64 22.12 1.85
N VAL A 66 -1.96 23.42 1.83
CA VAL A 66 -1.13 24.48 1.23
C VAL A 66 -1.00 25.63 2.21
N GLU A 67 -0.24 25.43 3.27
CA GLU A 67 0.03 26.49 4.23
C GLU A 67 0.99 27.53 3.62
N GLY A 68 0.75 28.81 3.92
CA GLY A 68 1.57 29.89 3.40
C GLY A 68 1.58 30.02 1.87
N ASP A 69 0.54 29.53 1.18
CA ASP A 69 0.45 29.48 -0.28
C ASP A 69 1.65 28.80 -0.95
N TYR A 70 2.26 27.85 -0.24
CA TYR A 70 3.49 27.18 -0.67
C TYR A 70 3.31 25.66 -0.75
N ARG A 71 3.85 25.06 -1.82
CA ARG A 71 3.91 23.62 -2.04
C ARG A 71 5.34 23.19 -2.33
N LEU A 72 5.72 22.03 -1.80
CA LEU A 72 7.05 21.45 -2.04
C LEU A 72 7.06 19.95 -2.33
N HIS A 73 5.93 19.37 -2.73
CA HIS A 73 5.80 17.94 -2.99
C HIS A 73 6.39 17.50 -4.35
N THR A 74 6.70 18.44 -5.25
CA THR A 74 7.46 18.22 -6.50
C THR A 74 8.62 19.20 -6.57
N PHE A 75 9.65 18.91 -7.36
CA PHE A 75 10.81 19.80 -7.46
C PHE A 75 10.46 21.17 -8.09
N VAL A 76 9.59 21.15 -9.10
CA VAL A 76 9.08 22.40 -9.69
C VAL A 76 8.27 23.23 -8.69
N ALA A 77 7.50 22.57 -7.83
CA ALA A 77 6.74 23.28 -6.79
C ALA A 77 7.67 23.84 -5.70
N LEU A 78 8.71 23.10 -5.30
CA LEU A 78 9.72 23.50 -4.33
C LEU A 78 10.44 24.80 -4.75
N GLN A 79 10.62 25.03 -6.05
CA GLN A 79 11.31 26.22 -6.58
C GLN A 79 10.44 27.48 -6.61
N LYS A 80 9.13 27.36 -6.39
CA LYS A 80 8.22 28.51 -6.39
C LYS A 80 8.30 29.26 -5.06
N THR A 81 8.02 30.56 -5.11
CA THR A 81 7.84 31.38 -3.90
C THR A 81 6.51 31.06 -3.22
N GLY A 82 6.43 31.23 -1.92
CA GLY A 82 5.19 31.21 -1.14
C GLY A 82 4.69 32.63 -0.85
N ALA A 83 3.85 32.79 0.17
CA ALA A 83 3.29 34.08 0.60
C ALA A 83 4.34 35.11 1.05
N SER A 84 5.58 34.71 1.33
CA SER A 84 6.68 35.60 1.66
C SER A 84 7.27 36.35 0.46
N ASP A 85 6.98 35.90 -0.77
CA ASP A 85 7.59 36.36 -2.04
C ASP A 85 9.13 36.23 -2.09
N SER A 86 9.74 35.64 -1.06
CA SER A 86 11.19 35.43 -1.01
C SER A 86 11.57 34.18 -1.83
N PRO A 87 12.74 34.15 -2.47
CA PRO A 87 13.22 32.96 -3.20
C PRO A 87 13.34 31.76 -2.26
N THR A 88 12.60 30.70 -2.54
CA THR A 88 12.65 29.48 -1.73
C THR A 88 14.02 28.80 -1.81
N LEU A 89 14.61 28.74 -3.01
CA LEU A 89 15.94 28.21 -3.29
C LEU A 89 16.74 29.18 -4.13
N THR A 90 17.91 29.54 -3.64
CA THR A 90 18.94 30.24 -4.41
C THR A 90 20.14 29.31 -4.52
N PRO A 91 20.36 28.66 -5.67
CA PRO A 91 21.43 27.68 -5.85
C PRO A 91 22.80 28.27 -5.46
N GLY A 92 23.56 27.54 -4.65
CA GLY A 92 24.86 27.94 -4.14
C GLY A 92 24.83 28.90 -2.93
N GLN A 93 23.66 29.40 -2.54
CA GLN A 93 23.51 30.46 -1.53
C GLN A 93 22.46 30.10 -0.48
N PRO A 94 22.77 29.27 0.53
CA PRO A 94 21.85 28.93 1.60
C PRO A 94 21.29 30.15 2.33
N GLU A 95 22.13 31.16 2.56
CA GLU A 95 21.81 32.39 3.29
C GLU A 95 20.80 33.30 2.55
N GLN A 96 20.51 32.99 1.28
CA GLN A 96 19.50 33.64 0.45
C GLN A 96 18.35 32.71 0.07
N SER A 97 18.31 31.51 0.66
CA SER A 97 17.28 30.51 0.42
C SER A 97 16.29 30.48 1.59
N GLU A 98 15.04 30.87 1.34
CA GLU A 98 13.98 30.90 2.37
C GLU A 98 13.83 29.54 3.05
N LEU A 99 13.94 28.43 2.30
CA LEU A 99 13.89 27.08 2.85
C LEU A 99 14.91 26.90 3.98
N TYR A 100 16.16 27.30 3.77
CA TYR A 100 17.21 27.16 4.78
C TYR A 100 17.01 28.11 5.95
N LEU A 101 16.67 29.40 5.67
CA LEU A 101 16.45 30.41 6.69
C LEU A 101 15.34 30.00 7.67
N ARG A 102 14.25 29.39 7.16
CA ARG A 102 13.16 28.87 7.99
C ARG A 102 13.55 27.69 8.88
N LEU A 103 14.55 26.89 8.49
CA LEU A 103 15.03 25.78 9.31
C LEU A 103 15.89 26.24 10.49
N ILE A 104 16.61 27.35 10.34
CA ILE A 104 17.54 27.90 11.34
C ILE A 104 16.97 29.09 12.14
N ASP A 105 15.71 29.45 11.91
CA ASP A 105 15.08 30.58 12.59
C ASP A 105 14.93 30.29 14.09
N ASP A 106 15.42 31.20 14.94
CA ASP A 106 15.31 31.07 16.40
C ASP A 106 13.87 31.33 16.90
N ASN A 107 13.05 31.96 16.09
CA ASN A 107 11.66 32.28 16.43
C ASN A 107 10.76 31.06 16.10
N GLU A 108 10.24 30.40 17.13
CA GLU A 108 9.36 29.25 17.00
C GLU A 108 8.08 29.47 16.16
N SER A 109 7.62 30.74 16.08
CA SER A 109 6.42 31.08 15.30
C SER A 109 6.69 31.15 13.80
N THR A 110 7.93 31.26 13.38
CA THR A 110 8.37 31.40 11.98
C THR A 110 9.28 30.26 11.55
N ARG A 111 9.88 29.55 12.50
CA ARG A 111 10.70 28.35 12.24
C ARG A 111 9.86 27.22 11.65
N MET A 112 10.45 26.47 10.73
CA MET A 112 9.87 25.25 10.17
C MET A 112 10.67 23.99 10.59
N PRO A 113 10.01 22.87 10.87
CA PRO A 113 8.54 22.67 10.90
C PRO A 113 7.88 23.45 12.05
N GLN A 114 6.75 24.08 11.75
CA GLN A 114 5.99 24.80 12.78
C GLN A 114 5.23 23.81 13.67
N TRP A 115 5.23 24.03 14.98
CA TRP A 115 4.54 23.17 15.97
C TRP A 115 5.08 21.72 16.09
N ASP A 116 6.30 21.50 15.61
CA ASP A 116 7.01 20.20 15.71
C ASP A 116 8.44 20.44 16.18
N ASP A 117 9.14 19.37 16.57
CA ASP A 117 10.54 19.46 16.94
C ASP A 117 11.38 19.98 15.75
N PRO A 118 12.36 20.85 15.99
CA PRO A 118 13.26 21.31 14.95
C PRO A 118 14.02 20.15 14.32
N LEU A 119 14.40 20.31 13.05
CA LEU A 119 15.29 19.37 12.40
C LEU A 119 16.61 19.27 13.20
N SER A 120 17.19 18.08 13.24
CA SER A 120 18.51 17.90 13.86
C SER A 120 19.59 18.72 13.13
N ALA A 121 20.65 19.12 13.83
CA ALA A 121 21.77 19.84 13.22
C ALA A 121 22.36 19.13 11.99
N GLY A 122 22.39 17.79 11.99
CA GLY A 122 22.84 16.99 10.84
C GLY A 122 21.90 17.12 9.62
N GLN A 123 20.58 17.16 9.85
CA GLN A 123 19.59 17.33 8.78
C GLN A 123 19.66 18.75 8.19
N ILE A 124 19.81 19.77 9.04
CA ILE A 124 19.98 21.15 8.60
C ILE A 124 21.27 21.30 7.78
N ALA A 125 22.39 20.74 8.27
CA ALA A 125 23.67 20.76 7.54
C ALA A 125 23.59 20.02 6.19
N LEU A 126 22.76 18.97 6.10
CA LEU A 126 22.55 18.26 4.84
C LEU A 126 21.81 19.14 3.81
N VAL A 127 20.76 19.86 4.23
CA VAL A 127 20.04 20.79 3.36
C VAL A 127 20.95 21.96 2.96
N GLU A 128 21.71 22.52 3.88
CA GLU A 128 22.68 23.59 3.62
C GLU A 128 23.70 23.15 2.54
N ARG A 129 24.31 21.98 2.73
CA ARG A 129 25.30 21.44 1.80
C ARG A 129 24.70 21.21 0.41
N TRP A 130 23.49 20.64 0.32
CA TRP A 130 22.79 20.47 -0.95
C TRP A 130 22.59 21.82 -1.69
N ILE A 131 22.13 22.86 -0.95
CA ILE A 131 21.96 24.18 -1.55
C ILE A 131 23.30 24.75 -1.98
N ARG A 132 24.38 24.63 -1.17
CA ARG A 132 25.74 25.06 -1.53
C ARG A 132 26.28 24.37 -2.79
N GLN A 133 25.94 23.10 -2.97
CA GLN A 133 26.30 22.31 -4.16
C GLN A 133 25.44 22.66 -5.38
N GLY A 134 24.57 23.69 -5.29
CA GLY A 134 23.76 24.18 -6.41
C GLY A 134 22.33 23.68 -6.44
N ALA A 135 21.82 23.08 -5.36
CA ALA A 135 20.45 22.57 -5.23
C ALA A 135 20.03 21.71 -6.43
N GLN A 136 20.91 20.80 -6.87
CA GLN A 136 20.71 19.98 -8.06
C GLN A 136 19.58 18.97 -7.85
N PHE A 137 18.84 18.68 -8.93
CA PHE A 137 17.83 17.64 -8.99
C PHE A 137 18.36 16.45 -9.79
N ASP A 138 18.42 15.30 -9.16
CA ASP A 138 18.89 14.04 -9.74
C ASP A 138 17.75 13.01 -9.94
N GLY A 139 16.48 13.45 -9.82
CA GLY A 139 15.32 12.62 -10.10
C GLY A 139 15.02 12.47 -11.59
N ARG A 140 14.01 11.65 -11.90
CA ARG A 140 13.60 11.37 -13.29
C ARG A 140 12.78 12.49 -13.92
N ASP A 141 11.84 13.09 -13.15
CA ASP A 141 10.93 14.14 -13.61
C ASP A 141 10.66 15.13 -12.48
N PRO A 142 11.03 16.42 -12.65
CA PRO A 142 10.84 17.43 -11.61
C PRO A 142 9.37 17.80 -11.33
N ASN A 143 8.43 17.40 -12.19
CA ASN A 143 6.99 17.65 -12.02
C ASN A 143 6.27 16.54 -11.25
N VAL A 144 6.91 15.39 -11.08
CA VAL A 144 6.34 14.23 -10.38
C VAL A 144 6.67 14.29 -8.89
N SER A 145 5.75 13.80 -8.05
CA SER A 145 5.92 13.77 -6.60
C SER A 145 7.24 13.13 -6.17
N PHE A 146 7.88 13.70 -5.15
CA PHE A 146 9.09 13.16 -4.52
C PHE A 146 8.93 11.70 -4.12
N LYS A 147 7.80 11.36 -3.48
CA LYS A 147 7.53 10.00 -2.97
C LYS A 147 7.63 8.93 -4.05
N SER A 148 7.21 9.25 -5.27
CA SER A 148 7.26 8.30 -6.39
C SER A 148 8.64 8.13 -7.03
N GLN A 149 9.60 8.98 -6.66
CA GLN A 149 10.95 9.00 -7.23
C GLN A 149 12.02 8.54 -6.24
N MET A 150 11.70 8.53 -4.95
CA MET A 150 12.62 8.05 -3.93
C MET A 150 12.98 6.58 -4.14
N PRO A 151 14.18 6.14 -3.73
CA PRO A 151 14.54 4.74 -3.74
C PRO A 151 13.51 3.90 -2.96
N PRO A 152 13.30 2.63 -3.36
CA PRO A 152 12.43 1.73 -2.61
C PRO A 152 12.82 1.68 -1.13
N ARG A 153 11.82 1.78 -0.26
CA ARG A 153 12.04 1.70 1.18
C ARG A 153 12.55 0.32 1.58
N THR A 154 13.50 0.31 2.50
CA THR A 154 13.85 -0.90 3.26
C THR A 154 13.11 -0.84 4.58
N HIS A 155 12.34 -1.86 4.87
CA HIS A 155 11.54 -1.92 6.09
C HIS A 155 12.30 -2.62 7.22
N PRO A 156 12.05 -2.25 8.49
CA PRO A 156 12.63 -2.95 9.63
C PRO A 156 12.29 -4.44 9.62
N ALA A 157 13.19 -5.25 10.12
CA ALA A 157 12.90 -6.65 10.36
C ALA A 157 11.77 -6.79 11.40
N PRO A 158 10.78 -7.67 11.17
CA PRO A 158 9.75 -7.94 12.15
C PRO A 158 10.36 -8.56 13.42
N PRO A 159 9.74 -8.37 14.60
CA PRO A 159 10.23 -8.97 15.83
C PRO A 159 10.24 -10.51 15.73
N ALA A 160 11.29 -11.16 16.25
CA ALA A 160 11.35 -12.63 16.27
C ALA A 160 10.13 -13.22 17.01
N VAL A 161 9.76 -12.59 18.12
CA VAL A 161 8.58 -12.91 18.94
C VAL A 161 7.79 -11.63 19.20
N TYR A 162 6.50 -11.63 18.96
CA TYR A 162 5.63 -10.52 19.27
C TYR A 162 5.38 -10.43 20.79
N LYS A 163 5.36 -9.21 21.33
CA LYS A 163 5.02 -8.94 22.74
C LYS A 163 3.52 -8.72 22.93
N VAL A 164 2.83 -8.30 21.88
CA VAL A 164 1.39 -8.03 21.85
C VAL A 164 0.83 -8.51 20.51
N ALA A 165 -0.45 -8.89 20.51
CA ALA A 165 -1.15 -9.19 19.27
C ALA A 165 -1.31 -7.93 18.43
N VAL A 166 -1.24 -8.08 17.10
CA VAL A 166 -1.42 -7.00 16.14
C VAL A 166 -2.68 -7.23 15.31
N PRO A 167 -3.42 -6.18 14.93
CA PRO A 167 -4.58 -6.32 14.06
C PRO A 167 -4.19 -6.97 12.73
N VAL A 168 -4.97 -7.96 12.28
CA VAL A 168 -4.80 -8.59 10.96
C VAL A 168 -5.89 -8.07 10.04
N GLN A 169 -5.53 -7.16 9.15
CA GLN A 169 -6.47 -6.49 8.24
C GLN A 169 -6.56 -7.16 6.88
N ALA A 170 -5.56 -7.94 6.51
CA ALA A 170 -5.47 -8.61 5.24
C ALA A 170 -5.26 -10.11 5.42
N CYS A 171 -5.99 -10.91 4.67
CA CYS A 171 -5.78 -12.33 4.53
C CYS A 171 -6.08 -12.79 3.09
N ALA A 172 -5.33 -13.78 2.62
CA ALA A 172 -5.55 -14.40 1.32
C ALA A 172 -5.26 -15.91 1.41
N ILE A 173 -6.14 -16.74 0.86
CA ILE A 173 -5.91 -18.18 0.71
C ILE A 173 -5.17 -18.41 -0.60
N SER A 174 -4.18 -19.31 -0.58
CA SER A 174 -3.46 -19.70 -1.81
C SER A 174 -4.40 -20.35 -2.83
N PRO A 175 -4.15 -20.25 -4.14
CA PRO A 175 -5.02 -20.81 -5.18
C PRO A 175 -5.21 -22.34 -5.08
N ASP A 176 -4.28 -23.07 -4.45
CA ASP A 176 -4.39 -24.49 -4.19
C ASP A 176 -5.15 -24.83 -2.89
N GLY A 177 -5.55 -23.82 -2.12
CA GLY A 177 -6.30 -23.95 -0.87
C GLY A 177 -5.53 -24.54 0.30
N ARG A 178 -4.19 -24.59 0.26
CA ARG A 178 -3.36 -25.21 1.30
C ARG A 178 -2.84 -24.25 2.34
N GLU A 179 -2.65 -22.99 1.96
CA GLU A 179 -2.01 -21.98 2.77
C GLU A 179 -2.90 -20.74 2.92
N VAL A 180 -2.69 -19.99 3.99
CA VAL A 180 -3.23 -18.66 4.18
C VAL A 180 -2.12 -17.67 4.51
N ALA A 181 -2.06 -16.58 3.77
CA ALA A 181 -1.20 -15.44 4.03
C ALA A 181 -1.95 -14.42 4.88
N LEU A 182 -1.35 -14.00 5.99
CA LEU A 182 -1.91 -13.05 6.96
C LEU A 182 -0.98 -11.84 7.11
N GLY A 183 -1.55 -10.64 7.05
CA GLY A 183 -0.81 -9.40 7.22
C GLY A 183 -0.38 -9.18 8.66
N GLY A 184 0.94 -8.99 8.88
CA GLY A 184 1.56 -8.66 10.15
C GLY A 184 2.13 -7.24 10.17
N HIS A 185 3.09 -7.01 11.07
CA HIS A 185 3.82 -5.75 11.20
C HIS A 185 5.18 -5.85 10.50
N HIS A 186 5.32 -5.22 9.33
CA HIS A 186 6.46 -5.32 8.42
C HIS A 186 6.68 -6.71 7.81
N GLU A 187 5.66 -7.57 7.85
CA GLU A 187 5.72 -8.92 7.33
C GLU A 187 4.36 -9.45 6.87
N VAL A 188 4.41 -10.52 6.11
CA VAL A 188 3.30 -11.46 5.90
C VAL A 188 3.69 -12.78 6.52
N THR A 189 2.83 -13.35 7.36
CA THR A 189 2.97 -14.69 7.91
C THR A 189 2.15 -15.67 7.09
N VAL A 190 2.73 -16.79 6.71
CA VAL A 190 2.06 -17.82 5.91
C VAL A 190 1.86 -19.06 6.76
N TRP A 191 0.61 -19.53 6.82
CA TRP A 191 0.17 -20.60 7.69
C TRP A 191 -0.44 -21.73 6.88
N ASN A 192 -0.27 -22.97 7.35
CA ASN A 192 -0.97 -24.11 6.80
C ASN A 192 -2.47 -24.02 7.15
N LEU A 193 -3.33 -24.03 6.13
CA LEU A 193 -4.78 -23.84 6.31
C LEU A 193 -5.44 -25.04 7.01
N GLN A 194 -4.89 -26.23 6.88
CA GLN A 194 -5.44 -27.46 7.47
C GLN A 194 -5.01 -27.66 8.93
N THR A 195 -3.78 -27.23 9.30
CA THR A 195 -3.21 -27.50 10.63
C THR A 195 -3.10 -26.26 11.52
N GLY A 196 -3.24 -25.06 10.95
CA GLY A 196 -3.03 -23.80 11.68
C GLY A 196 -1.57 -23.56 12.09
N THR A 197 -0.60 -24.28 11.49
CA THR A 197 0.81 -24.12 11.82
C THR A 197 1.49 -23.07 10.96
N LEU A 198 2.38 -22.25 11.56
CA LEU A 198 3.19 -21.27 10.85
C LEU A 198 4.19 -21.99 9.93
N LEU A 199 4.15 -21.69 8.64
CA LEU A 199 5.06 -22.25 7.65
C LEU A 199 6.28 -21.36 7.43
N ARG A 200 6.07 -20.04 7.26
CA ARG A 200 7.14 -19.07 6.97
C ARG A 200 6.71 -17.65 7.24
N ARG A 201 7.69 -16.76 7.25
CA ARG A 201 7.52 -15.30 7.45
C ARG A 201 8.21 -14.58 6.31
N LEU A 202 7.49 -13.69 5.64
CA LEU A 202 7.97 -12.88 4.52
C LEU A 202 8.17 -11.45 5.03
N ALA A 203 9.40 -11.01 5.15
CA ALA A 203 9.79 -9.72 5.74
C ALA A 203 10.02 -8.63 4.69
N ASN A 204 10.51 -7.45 5.14
CA ASN A 204 10.78 -6.27 4.29
C ASN A 204 9.54 -5.76 3.56
N LEU A 205 8.44 -5.67 4.29
CA LEU A 205 7.13 -5.26 3.80
C LEU A 205 6.63 -4.00 4.53
N PRO A 206 5.61 -3.31 4.01
CA PRO A 206 5.03 -2.13 4.64
C PRO A 206 4.63 -2.37 6.10
N LYS A 207 4.61 -1.30 6.89
CA LYS A 207 4.34 -1.39 8.34
C LYS A 207 3.00 -2.03 8.66
N ARG A 208 1.94 -1.61 7.97
CA ARG A 208 0.59 -2.16 8.10
C ARG A 208 0.20 -2.76 6.77
N ILE A 209 -0.12 -4.04 6.75
CA ILE A 209 -0.59 -4.73 5.56
C ILE A 209 -2.12 -4.62 5.51
N GLN A 210 -2.64 -4.05 4.43
CA GLN A 210 -4.06 -3.77 4.22
C GLN A 210 -4.72 -4.72 3.23
N SER A 211 -3.95 -5.20 2.24
CA SER A 211 -4.45 -6.09 1.21
C SER A 211 -3.35 -7.05 0.75
N ILE A 212 -3.74 -8.29 0.52
CA ILE A 212 -2.86 -9.37 0.02
C ILE A 212 -3.62 -10.10 -1.07
N VAL A 213 -2.95 -10.34 -2.20
CA VAL A 213 -3.48 -11.14 -3.31
C VAL A 213 -2.41 -12.13 -3.76
N TYR A 214 -2.77 -13.40 -3.90
CA TYR A 214 -1.96 -14.37 -4.63
C TYR A 214 -2.14 -14.18 -6.13
N GLU A 215 -1.07 -14.27 -6.89
CA GLU A 215 -1.20 -14.48 -8.33
C GLU A 215 -1.85 -15.84 -8.63
N PRO A 216 -2.50 -16.02 -9.81
CA PRO A 216 -3.25 -17.25 -10.10
C PRO A 216 -2.44 -18.55 -10.00
N THR A 217 -1.13 -18.49 -10.25
CA THR A 217 -0.22 -19.64 -10.10
C THR A 217 0.11 -19.97 -8.65
N GLY A 218 -0.15 -19.06 -7.71
CA GLY A 218 0.25 -19.17 -6.31
C GLY A 218 1.74 -18.93 -6.05
N SER A 219 2.56 -18.72 -7.09
CA SER A 219 4.01 -18.56 -6.98
C SER A 219 4.41 -17.19 -6.38
N ARG A 220 3.58 -16.17 -6.55
CA ARG A 220 3.86 -14.81 -6.08
C ARG A 220 2.70 -14.24 -5.27
N LEU A 221 3.06 -13.30 -4.41
CA LEU A 221 2.15 -12.45 -3.63
C LEU A 221 2.29 -11.00 -4.07
N LEU A 222 1.17 -10.31 -4.12
CA LEU A 222 1.05 -8.87 -4.16
C LEU A 222 0.58 -8.41 -2.78
N VAL A 223 1.35 -7.53 -2.16
CA VAL A 223 1.13 -7.07 -0.78
C VAL A 223 1.05 -5.55 -0.77
N ALA A 224 -0.06 -5.01 -0.30
CA ALA A 224 -0.29 -3.58 -0.21
C ALA A 224 -0.45 -3.11 1.23
N GLY A 225 0.03 -1.91 1.50
CA GLY A 225 -0.08 -1.32 2.83
C GLY A 225 0.65 0.01 2.94
N GLY A 226 1.12 0.33 4.15
CA GLY A 226 1.84 1.57 4.42
C GLY A 226 1.70 2.06 5.85
N THR A 227 1.78 3.39 5.99
CA THR A 227 1.51 4.13 7.23
C THR A 227 0.59 5.31 6.90
N PRO A 228 -0.56 5.47 7.57
CA PRO A 228 -1.46 6.59 7.32
C PRO A 228 -0.74 7.93 7.44
N GLY A 229 -0.98 8.83 6.46
CA GLY A 229 -0.39 10.16 6.41
C GLY A 229 1.10 10.21 6.05
N ASP A 230 1.78 9.06 5.90
CA ASP A 230 3.21 9.00 5.58
C ASP A 230 3.44 8.42 4.18
N TYR A 231 3.06 7.16 3.95
CA TYR A 231 3.27 6.50 2.66
C TYR A 231 2.35 5.30 2.45
N GLY A 232 2.19 4.93 1.18
CA GLY A 232 1.67 3.65 0.74
C GLY A 232 2.66 2.93 -0.18
N GLU A 233 2.62 1.60 -0.19
CA GLU A 233 3.48 0.78 -1.04
C GLU A 233 2.75 -0.49 -1.47
N ILE A 234 2.98 -0.92 -2.71
CA ILE A 234 2.63 -2.25 -3.21
C ILE A 234 3.92 -2.97 -3.56
N VAL A 235 4.05 -4.18 -3.06
CA VAL A 235 5.21 -5.04 -3.28
C VAL A 235 4.75 -6.35 -3.89
N ALA A 236 5.39 -6.77 -4.98
CA ALA A 236 5.31 -8.11 -5.53
C ALA A 236 6.54 -8.91 -5.09
N LEU A 237 6.35 -10.15 -4.61
CA LEU A 237 7.44 -11.01 -4.11
C LEU A 237 7.08 -12.49 -4.28
N ASP A 238 8.07 -13.35 -4.27
CA ASP A 238 7.86 -14.79 -4.33
C ASP A 238 7.17 -15.28 -3.05
N ALA A 239 6.12 -16.07 -3.20
CA ALA A 239 5.34 -16.59 -2.08
C ALA A 239 6.11 -17.62 -1.24
N ALA A 240 7.13 -18.24 -1.81
CA ALA A 240 7.92 -19.28 -1.16
C ALA A 240 8.89 -18.72 -0.09
N ASP A 241 9.57 -17.62 -0.37
CA ASP A 241 10.66 -17.11 0.46
C ASP A 241 10.76 -15.58 0.56
N GLY A 242 9.88 -14.85 -0.17
CA GLY A 242 9.92 -13.39 -0.25
C GLY A 242 11.00 -12.84 -1.19
N GLY A 243 11.61 -13.71 -2.00
CA GLY A 243 12.57 -13.34 -3.05
C GLY A 243 11.94 -12.53 -4.19
N ASN A 244 12.75 -12.15 -5.17
CA ASN A 244 12.36 -11.40 -6.38
C ASN A 244 11.43 -10.22 -6.09
N ARG A 245 11.75 -9.48 -4.99
CA ARG A 245 10.95 -8.35 -4.52
C ARG A 245 10.96 -7.20 -5.52
N GLN A 246 9.79 -6.79 -5.97
CA GLN A 246 9.57 -5.61 -6.79
C GLN A 246 8.64 -4.63 -6.05
N VAL A 247 9.03 -3.36 -5.93
CA VAL A 247 8.10 -2.29 -5.58
C VAL A 247 7.31 -1.91 -6.83
N VAL A 248 6.02 -2.23 -6.82
CA VAL A 248 5.10 -1.94 -7.93
C VAL A 248 4.64 -0.49 -7.88
N GLN A 249 4.35 -0.01 -6.66
CA GLN A 249 3.84 1.33 -6.41
C GLN A 249 4.43 1.89 -5.12
N THR A 250 4.71 3.21 -5.15
CA THR A 250 4.75 4.07 -3.96
C THR A 250 3.62 5.10 -4.07
N ALA A 251 2.92 5.37 -2.97
CA ALA A 251 1.79 6.29 -2.91
C ALA A 251 1.99 7.34 -1.81
N GLU A 252 1.27 8.46 -1.92
CA GLU A 252 1.33 9.57 -0.97
C GLU A 252 0.77 9.21 0.40
N ASP A 253 -0.15 8.24 0.46
CA ASP A 253 -0.79 7.74 1.68
C ASP A 253 -1.07 6.25 1.56
N LEU A 254 -1.55 5.65 2.64
CA LEU A 254 -1.83 4.23 2.81
C LEU A 254 -2.61 3.64 1.63
N VAL A 255 -2.08 2.58 1.00
CA VAL A 255 -2.83 1.75 0.05
C VAL A 255 -3.72 0.80 0.83
N LEU A 256 -5.04 0.90 0.62
CA LEU A 256 -6.04 0.14 1.37
C LEU A 256 -6.46 -1.14 0.67
N SER A 257 -6.52 -1.15 -0.65
CA SER A 257 -6.97 -2.31 -1.42
C SER A 257 -6.22 -2.45 -2.74
N ILE A 258 -5.99 -3.68 -3.13
CA ILE A 258 -5.52 -4.09 -4.45
C ILE A 258 -6.39 -5.23 -4.98
N ALA A 259 -6.58 -5.26 -6.28
CA ALA A 259 -7.24 -6.35 -6.98
C ALA A 259 -6.47 -6.74 -8.24
N LEU A 260 -6.38 -8.02 -8.48
CA LEU A 260 -5.81 -8.58 -9.70
C LEU A 260 -6.93 -8.93 -10.67
N SER A 261 -6.78 -8.66 -11.97
CA SER A 261 -7.67 -9.13 -13.01
C SER A 261 -7.72 -10.66 -13.06
N HIS A 262 -8.78 -11.23 -13.59
CA HIS A 262 -8.94 -12.69 -13.67
C HIS A 262 -7.87 -13.35 -14.55
N ASP A 263 -7.38 -12.62 -15.57
CA ASP A 263 -6.29 -13.09 -16.42
C ASP A 263 -4.89 -12.91 -15.78
N GLY A 264 -4.82 -12.24 -14.60
CA GLY A 264 -3.59 -11.96 -13.88
C GLY A 264 -2.66 -10.94 -14.53
N GLN A 265 -3.12 -10.21 -15.57
CA GLN A 265 -2.30 -9.27 -16.33
C GLN A 265 -2.43 -7.82 -15.86
N HIS A 266 -3.51 -7.48 -15.13
CA HIS A 266 -3.77 -6.13 -14.64
C HIS A 266 -3.92 -6.12 -13.13
N LEU A 267 -3.37 -5.09 -12.50
CA LEU A 267 -3.49 -4.83 -11.06
C LEU A 267 -4.13 -3.46 -10.87
N ALA A 268 -5.22 -3.39 -10.12
CA ALA A 268 -5.80 -2.14 -9.65
C ALA A 268 -5.46 -1.89 -8.19
N SER A 269 -5.30 -0.62 -7.80
CA SER A 269 -5.07 -0.21 -6.42
C SER A 269 -5.86 1.05 -6.06
N GLY A 270 -6.21 1.17 -4.77
CA GLY A 270 -6.83 2.34 -4.20
C GLY A 270 -6.48 2.53 -2.74
N GLY A 271 -6.59 3.76 -2.24
CA GLY A 271 -6.18 4.05 -0.87
C GLY A 271 -6.62 5.40 -0.34
N ALA A 272 -5.96 5.81 0.74
CA ALA A 272 -6.25 7.06 1.46
C ALA A 272 -5.84 8.32 0.68
N ASP A 273 -4.98 8.20 -0.32
CA ASP A 273 -4.63 9.27 -1.25
C ASP A 273 -5.72 9.59 -2.29
N ARG A 274 -6.83 8.83 -2.31
CA ARG A 274 -8.00 9.02 -3.16
C ARG A 274 -7.72 8.86 -4.66
N VAL A 275 -6.70 8.07 -5.00
CA VAL A 275 -6.30 7.81 -6.39
C VAL A 275 -6.42 6.33 -6.68
N VAL A 276 -7.18 5.97 -7.72
CA VAL A 276 -7.12 4.63 -8.30
C VAL A 276 -5.96 4.59 -9.28
N ARG A 277 -5.15 3.54 -9.22
CA ARG A 277 -4.08 3.29 -10.19
C ARG A 277 -4.20 1.90 -10.75
N SER A 278 -3.85 1.78 -12.02
CA SER A 278 -3.75 0.50 -12.71
C SER A 278 -2.32 0.26 -13.17
N PHE A 279 -1.94 -1.00 -13.10
CA PHE A 279 -0.64 -1.49 -13.55
C PHE A 279 -0.86 -2.66 -14.50
N ILE A 280 0.05 -2.84 -15.44
CA ILE A 280 0.07 -3.95 -16.39
C ILE A 280 1.33 -4.77 -16.19
N ARG A 281 1.20 -6.10 -16.33
CA ARG A 281 2.30 -7.04 -16.26
C ARG A 281 2.95 -7.19 -17.63
N ASP A 282 4.27 -7.05 -17.71
CA ASP A 282 5.02 -7.28 -18.95
C ASP A 282 5.39 -8.77 -19.11
N GLY A 283 5.89 -9.12 -20.31
CA GLY A 283 6.33 -10.50 -20.60
C GLY A 283 7.52 -11.00 -19.78
N GLN A 284 8.10 -10.15 -18.92
CA GLN A 284 9.15 -10.49 -17.96
C GLN A 284 8.62 -10.53 -16.51
N GLU A 285 7.30 -10.61 -16.36
CA GLU A 285 6.60 -10.65 -15.07
C GLU A 285 6.78 -9.40 -14.20
N ARG A 286 7.13 -8.27 -14.78
CA ARG A 286 7.30 -7.00 -14.07
C ARG A 286 6.06 -6.13 -14.24
N TRP A 287 5.66 -5.51 -13.15
CA TRP A 287 4.55 -4.56 -13.12
C TRP A 287 5.00 -3.17 -13.53
N SER A 288 4.28 -2.55 -14.44
CA SER A 288 4.49 -1.17 -14.89
C SER A 288 3.18 -0.38 -14.79
N PHE A 289 3.31 0.94 -14.53
CA PHE A 289 2.17 1.84 -14.44
C PHE A 289 1.44 1.94 -15.79
N ALA A 290 0.10 1.86 -15.76
CA ALA A 290 -0.76 2.00 -16.92
C ALA A 290 -1.52 3.33 -16.92
N TRP A 291 -2.32 3.60 -15.87
CA TRP A 291 -3.09 4.84 -15.72
C TRP A 291 -3.45 5.13 -14.26
N ASP A 292 -3.87 6.38 -13.96
CA ASP A 292 -4.50 6.75 -12.71
C ASP A 292 -5.83 7.49 -12.94
N SER A 293 -6.67 7.50 -11.88
CA SER A 293 -7.95 8.22 -11.85
C SER A 293 -8.14 8.89 -10.49
N ARG A 294 -8.52 10.19 -10.52
CA ARG A 294 -8.64 11.07 -9.35
C ARG A 294 -10.08 11.57 -9.13
N LEU A 295 -11.05 10.75 -9.45
CA LEU A 295 -12.49 11.09 -9.43
C LEU A 295 -13.14 10.94 -8.05
N PHE A 296 -12.34 10.76 -6.99
CA PHE A 296 -12.81 10.39 -5.67
C PHE A 296 -12.59 11.50 -4.66
N SER A 297 -13.61 11.77 -3.83
CA SER A 297 -13.56 12.84 -2.83
C SER A 297 -13.12 12.37 -1.44
N ASP A 298 -13.08 11.05 -1.20
CA ASP A 298 -12.64 10.43 0.06
C ASP A 298 -11.83 9.14 -0.22
N TRP A 299 -11.43 8.44 0.83
CA TRP A 299 -10.66 7.20 0.78
C TRP A 299 -11.31 6.14 -0.09
N ILE A 300 -10.52 5.50 -0.92
CA ILE A 300 -10.90 4.31 -1.67
C ILE A 300 -10.67 3.11 -0.76
N THR A 301 -11.74 2.46 -0.36
CA THR A 301 -11.73 1.39 0.64
C THR A 301 -11.56 0.01 0.03
N GLU A 302 -12.10 -0.20 -1.19
CA GLU A 302 -11.98 -1.47 -1.90
C GLU A 302 -11.96 -1.23 -3.41
N VAL A 303 -11.17 -2.04 -4.11
CA VAL A 303 -11.18 -2.15 -5.57
C VAL A 303 -11.38 -3.61 -5.98
N ALA A 304 -12.04 -3.85 -7.12
CA ALA A 304 -12.21 -5.18 -7.69
C ALA A 304 -12.32 -5.09 -9.22
N TYR A 305 -12.09 -6.20 -9.89
CA TYR A 305 -12.44 -6.35 -11.30
C TYR A 305 -13.84 -6.96 -11.44
N GLY A 306 -14.62 -6.48 -12.39
CA GLY A 306 -15.89 -7.07 -12.78
C GLY A 306 -15.72 -8.37 -13.59
N ALA A 307 -16.83 -9.02 -13.90
CA ALA A 307 -16.81 -10.22 -14.72
C ALA A 307 -16.13 -9.95 -16.08
N GLY A 308 -15.23 -10.86 -16.50
CA GLY A 308 -14.51 -10.72 -17.76
C GLY A 308 -13.54 -9.53 -17.83
N ASP A 309 -13.21 -8.93 -16.68
CA ASP A 309 -12.30 -7.77 -16.57
C ASP A 309 -12.76 -6.52 -17.35
N GLU A 310 -14.06 -6.45 -17.68
CA GLU A 310 -14.65 -5.33 -18.42
C GLU A 310 -14.69 -4.02 -17.66
N PHE A 311 -14.60 -4.06 -16.33
CA PHE A 311 -14.67 -2.91 -15.44
C PHE A 311 -13.71 -3.00 -14.27
N VAL A 312 -13.22 -1.84 -13.83
CA VAL A 312 -12.62 -1.66 -12.51
C VAL A 312 -13.67 -1.03 -11.59
N LEU A 313 -14.01 -1.74 -10.54
CA LEU A 313 -15.03 -1.36 -9.56
C LEU A 313 -14.35 -0.78 -8.33
N VAL A 314 -14.86 0.34 -7.83
CA VAL A 314 -14.21 1.13 -6.78
C VAL A 314 -15.22 1.53 -5.72
N ALA A 315 -15.06 1.06 -4.51
CA ALA A 315 -15.82 1.51 -3.35
C ALA A 315 -15.11 2.69 -2.66
N CYS A 316 -15.87 3.71 -2.29
CA CYS A 316 -15.34 4.93 -1.69
C CYS A 316 -16.13 5.32 -0.43
N ARG A 317 -15.43 5.93 0.54
CA ARG A 317 -16.05 6.49 1.74
C ARG A 317 -16.95 7.69 1.45
N ASP A 318 -16.92 8.25 0.24
CA ASP A 318 -17.81 9.29 -0.22
C ASP A 318 -19.24 8.80 -0.51
N TYR A 319 -19.59 7.62 -0.03
CA TYR A 319 -20.91 6.96 -0.15
C TYR A 319 -21.24 6.47 -1.55
N THR A 320 -20.25 6.46 -2.46
CA THR A 320 -20.45 6.02 -3.86
C THR A 320 -19.58 4.80 -4.17
N ALA A 321 -20.05 3.99 -5.10
CA ALA A 321 -19.21 3.04 -5.81
C ALA A 321 -19.12 3.48 -7.27
N LYS A 322 -17.90 3.64 -7.79
CA LYS A 322 -17.66 4.04 -9.17
C LYS A 322 -17.22 2.85 -10.02
N VAL A 323 -17.66 2.86 -11.25
CA VAL A 323 -17.28 1.89 -12.27
C VAL A 323 -16.39 2.61 -13.28
N LEU A 324 -15.19 2.11 -13.46
CA LEU A 324 -14.25 2.63 -14.44
C LEU A 324 -14.09 1.61 -15.58
N THR A 325 -13.89 2.12 -16.78
CA THR A 325 -13.47 1.28 -17.91
C THR A 325 -12.06 0.74 -17.69
N PRO A 326 -11.61 -0.28 -18.44
CA PRO A 326 -10.23 -0.75 -18.37
C PRO A 326 -9.16 0.31 -18.66
N ALA A 327 -9.56 1.40 -19.35
CA ALA A 327 -8.70 2.56 -19.62
C ALA A 327 -8.75 3.65 -18.52
N GLY A 328 -9.49 3.43 -17.43
CA GLY A 328 -9.57 4.36 -16.29
C GLY A 328 -10.61 5.48 -16.42
N ALA A 329 -11.39 5.50 -17.50
CA ALA A 329 -12.47 6.47 -17.66
C ALA A 329 -13.70 6.09 -16.82
N LEU A 330 -14.40 7.08 -16.27
CA LEU A 330 -15.65 6.83 -15.56
C LEU A 330 -16.72 6.27 -16.52
N TYR A 331 -17.24 5.10 -16.18
CA TYR A 331 -18.37 4.50 -16.87
C TYR A 331 -19.70 4.91 -16.20
N THR A 332 -19.82 4.68 -14.88
CA THR A 332 -21.00 5.08 -14.10
C THR A 332 -20.68 5.22 -12.62
N THR A 333 -21.63 5.79 -11.86
CA THR A 333 -21.55 5.90 -10.39
C THR A 333 -22.80 5.29 -9.77
N TYR A 334 -22.61 4.33 -8.87
CA TYR A 334 -23.67 3.77 -8.05
C TYR A 334 -23.80 4.57 -6.74
N ASN A 335 -24.94 5.24 -6.55
CA ASN A 335 -25.26 6.12 -5.43
C ASN A 335 -26.13 5.44 -4.34
N GLY A 336 -26.29 4.11 -4.42
CA GLY A 336 -27.21 3.38 -3.57
C GLY A 336 -26.98 3.47 -2.06
N HIS A 337 -25.80 3.94 -1.62
CA HIS A 337 -25.48 4.13 -0.21
C HIS A 337 -25.71 5.55 0.31
N GLN A 338 -26.17 6.47 -0.54
CA GLN A 338 -26.48 7.84 -0.13
C GLN A 338 -27.84 7.98 0.57
N ARG A 339 -28.69 6.97 0.46
CA ARG A 339 -30.01 6.92 1.12
C ARG A 339 -30.33 5.49 1.53
N GLN A 340 -30.82 5.32 2.74
CA GLN A 340 -31.29 4.03 3.23
C GLN A 340 -32.77 3.88 2.89
N PHE A 341 -33.19 2.68 2.47
CA PHE A 341 -34.60 2.35 2.30
C PHE A 341 -35.27 2.24 3.68
N GLY A 342 -36.41 2.88 3.88
CA GLY A 342 -37.16 2.92 5.10
C GLY A 342 -37.01 4.23 5.90
N SER A 343 -37.15 4.16 7.21
CA SER A 343 -37.20 5.32 8.10
C SER A 343 -35.85 6.02 8.35
N GLU A 344 -34.74 5.46 7.89
CA GLU A 344 -33.42 6.03 8.11
C GLU A 344 -32.92 6.82 6.89
N ASN A 345 -32.81 8.14 7.05
CA ASN A 345 -32.14 9.02 6.10
C ASN A 345 -30.66 9.12 6.50
N GLY A 346 -29.74 8.73 5.60
CA GLY A 346 -28.32 8.82 5.92
C GLY A 346 -27.44 8.64 4.69
N ARG A 347 -26.17 8.98 4.88
CA ARG A 347 -25.08 8.67 3.98
C ARG A 347 -24.21 7.66 4.68
N PHE A 348 -23.92 6.53 4.04
CA PHE A 348 -23.21 5.43 4.68
C PHE A 348 -21.94 5.12 3.89
N GLU A 349 -20.81 5.27 4.57
CA GLU A 349 -19.50 4.92 4.01
C GLU A 349 -19.49 3.47 3.54
N ILE A 350 -18.92 3.23 2.35
CA ILE A 350 -18.74 1.89 1.81
C ILE A 350 -17.36 1.39 2.24
N TYR A 351 -17.29 0.20 2.81
CA TYR A 351 -16.04 -0.43 3.22
C TYR A 351 -15.73 -1.71 2.45
N ALA A 352 -16.75 -2.36 1.93
CA ALA A 352 -16.63 -3.67 1.31
C ALA A 352 -17.26 -3.68 -0.09
N LEU A 353 -16.57 -4.34 -1.00
CA LEU A 353 -17.02 -4.61 -2.36
C LEU A 353 -16.62 -6.03 -2.73
N ALA A 354 -17.52 -6.77 -3.38
CA ALA A 354 -17.22 -8.05 -3.97
C ALA A 354 -17.93 -8.19 -5.31
N THR A 355 -17.39 -9.01 -6.20
CA THR A 355 -17.97 -9.33 -7.50
C THR A 355 -18.34 -10.80 -7.56
N GLU A 356 -19.38 -11.13 -8.29
CA GLU A 356 -19.74 -12.50 -8.56
C GLU A 356 -18.71 -13.15 -9.49
N ALA A 357 -18.20 -14.30 -9.11
CA ALA A 357 -17.27 -15.04 -9.98
C ALA A 357 -17.98 -15.46 -11.29
N GLY A 358 -17.53 -14.91 -12.42
CA GLY A 358 -18.08 -15.20 -13.73
C GLY A 358 -19.49 -14.64 -13.99
N GLY A 359 -20.02 -13.78 -13.12
CA GLY A 359 -21.35 -13.15 -13.26
C GLY A 359 -21.30 -11.62 -13.19
N PRO A 360 -22.41 -10.95 -13.56
CA PRO A 360 -22.44 -9.48 -13.69
C PRO A 360 -22.69 -8.78 -12.35
N ARG A 361 -22.97 -9.50 -11.26
CA ARG A 361 -23.40 -8.91 -10.00
C ARG A 361 -22.26 -8.34 -9.18
N VAL A 362 -22.51 -7.18 -8.63
CA VAL A 362 -21.63 -6.45 -7.72
C VAL A 362 -22.33 -6.33 -6.38
N PHE A 363 -21.59 -6.52 -5.30
CA PHE A 363 -22.07 -6.39 -3.94
C PHE A 363 -21.28 -5.30 -3.23
N THR A 364 -21.98 -4.36 -2.60
CA THR A 364 -21.37 -3.29 -1.81
C THR A 364 -22.03 -3.20 -0.43
N ALA A 365 -21.23 -2.94 0.59
CA ALA A 365 -21.67 -2.78 1.95
C ALA A 365 -20.74 -1.84 2.73
N GLY A 366 -21.20 -1.39 3.89
CA GLY A 366 -20.44 -0.53 4.78
C GLY A 366 -21.19 -0.28 6.09
N LEU A 367 -21.27 0.97 6.55
CA LEU A 367 -21.95 1.32 7.80
C LEU A 367 -23.47 1.26 7.71
N GLY A 368 -24.04 1.14 6.51
CA GLY A 368 -25.49 0.95 6.32
C GLY A 368 -25.96 -0.41 6.79
N ARG A 369 -27.31 -0.56 6.92
CA ARG A 369 -27.96 -1.80 7.39
C ARG A 369 -28.35 -2.77 6.27
N SER A 370 -27.74 -2.65 5.09
CA SER A 370 -27.98 -3.57 3.99
C SER A 370 -26.75 -3.76 3.12
N ILE A 371 -26.57 -4.97 2.64
CA ILE A 371 -25.70 -5.25 1.50
C ILE A 371 -26.51 -4.94 0.25
N ARG A 372 -25.89 -4.28 -0.71
CA ARG A 372 -26.54 -3.88 -1.96
C ARG A 372 -26.00 -4.69 -3.10
N MET A 373 -26.91 -5.30 -3.87
CA MET A 373 -26.60 -6.02 -5.09
C MET A 373 -27.03 -5.17 -6.29
N TRP A 374 -26.13 -5.03 -7.25
CA TRP A 374 -26.35 -4.25 -8.47
C TRP A 374 -25.51 -4.81 -9.62
N GLU A 375 -25.76 -4.35 -10.86
CA GLU A 375 -25.08 -4.81 -12.06
C GLU A 375 -24.49 -3.61 -12.81
N ALA A 376 -23.16 -3.54 -12.90
CA ALA A 376 -22.44 -2.44 -13.54
C ALA A 376 -22.83 -2.25 -15.03
N ALA A 377 -22.95 -3.35 -15.77
CA ALA A 377 -23.30 -3.31 -17.20
C ALA A 377 -24.71 -2.78 -17.51
N LYS A 378 -25.62 -2.84 -16.51
CA LYS A 378 -26.99 -2.29 -16.65
C LYS A 378 -27.08 -0.82 -16.27
N ALA A 379 -26.04 -0.27 -15.65
CA ALA A 379 -26.02 1.12 -15.27
C ALA A 379 -26.02 2.02 -16.49
N GLN A 380 -26.95 2.94 -16.54
CA GLN A 380 -26.97 4.00 -17.56
C GLN A 380 -25.98 5.08 -17.13
N VAL A 381 -25.23 5.60 -18.08
CA VAL A 381 -24.38 6.77 -17.83
C VAL A 381 -25.26 7.92 -17.37
N GLU A 382 -24.97 8.53 -16.22
CA GLU A 382 -25.75 9.64 -15.68
C GLU A 382 -25.90 10.77 -16.71
N ASN A 383 -27.06 10.87 -17.30
CA ASN A 383 -27.56 12.10 -17.87
C ASN A 383 -28.58 12.72 -16.88
N GLY A 384 -28.08 13.16 -15.83
CA GLY A 384 -28.35 14.21 -14.86
C GLY A 384 -29.77 14.69 -14.55
N SER A 385 -30.90 13.98 -14.70
CA SER A 385 -32.17 14.56 -14.29
C SER A 385 -33.26 13.62 -13.77
N ALA A 386 -32.89 12.44 -13.28
CA ALA A 386 -33.89 11.67 -12.57
C ALA A 386 -34.34 12.40 -11.30
N ALA A 387 -35.56 12.83 -11.24
CA ALA A 387 -36.16 13.57 -10.12
C ALA A 387 -36.40 12.64 -8.92
N ASP A 388 -36.42 11.32 -9.12
CA ASP A 388 -36.70 10.31 -8.12
C ASP A 388 -35.48 9.43 -7.83
N MET A 389 -35.33 9.08 -6.55
CA MET A 389 -34.24 8.22 -6.07
C MET A 389 -34.37 6.77 -6.55
N GLU A 390 -35.57 6.26 -6.71
CA GLU A 390 -35.82 4.90 -7.24
C GLU A 390 -35.37 4.80 -8.71
N GLU A 391 -35.65 5.81 -9.50
CA GLU A 391 -35.19 5.88 -10.86
C GLU A 391 -33.68 5.96 -10.97
N ARG A 392 -33.02 6.74 -10.10
CA ARG A 392 -31.53 6.80 -10.01
C ARG A 392 -30.93 5.46 -9.64
N PHE A 393 -31.54 4.71 -8.72
CA PHE A 393 -31.08 3.36 -8.38
C PHE A 393 -31.25 2.39 -9.52
N ALA A 394 -32.38 2.44 -10.23
CA ALA A 394 -32.60 1.62 -11.42
C ALA A 394 -31.61 1.95 -12.54
N GLN A 395 -31.31 3.24 -12.74
CA GLN A 395 -30.30 3.68 -13.71
C GLN A 395 -28.89 3.22 -13.34
N ALA A 396 -28.56 3.15 -12.06
CA ALA A 396 -27.29 2.63 -11.59
C ALA A 396 -27.21 1.08 -11.54
N GLY A 397 -28.23 0.39 -12.06
CA GLY A 397 -28.24 -1.07 -12.13
C GLY A 397 -28.59 -1.75 -10.81
N HIS A 398 -29.17 -1.04 -9.83
CA HIS A 398 -29.58 -1.64 -8.57
C HIS A 398 -30.58 -2.76 -8.78
N THR A 399 -30.35 -3.90 -8.12
CA THR A 399 -31.22 -5.09 -8.25
C THR A 399 -31.85 -5.50 -6.95
N LYS A 400 -31.13 -5.45 -5.82
CA LYS A 400 -31.63 -5.97 -4.55
C LYS A 400 -30.91 -5.45 -3.32
N TYR A 401 -31.61 -5.49 -2.16
CA TYR A 401 -31.07 -5.28 -0.82
C TYR A 401 -31.10 -6.57 -0.04
N PHE A 402 -30.01 -6.85 0.68
CA PHE A 402 -29.97 -7.88 1.69
C PHE A 402 -29.91 -7.17 3.06
N PRO A 403 -31.05 -7.04 3.76
CA PRO A 403 -31.07 -6.35 5.04
C PRO A 403 -30.29 -7.15 6.08
N HIS A 404 -29.61 -6.46 6.97
CA HIS A 404 -28.93 -7.04 8.12
C HIS A 404 -29.09 -6.13 9.34
N ASP A 405 -28.90 -6.70 10.54
CA ASP A 405 -28.99 -6.00 11.81
C ASP A 405 -27.61 -5.55 12.36
N ALA A 406 -26.54 -5.71 11.56
CA ALA A 406 -25.20 -5.32 11.97
C ALA A 406 -25.12 -3.80 12.23
N GLN A 407 -24.99 -3.42 13.51
CA GLN A 407 -24.97 -2.01 13.93
C GLN A 407 -23.62 -1.34 13.64
N ARG A 408 -22.55 -2.12 13.57
CA ARG A 408 -21.18 -1.65 13.27
C ARG A 408 -20.79 -1.82 11.81
N GLY A 409 -21.75 -2.24 10.96
CA GLY A 409 -21.56 -2.39 9.53
C GLY A 409 -20.84 -3.65 9.08
N VAL A 410 -20.60 -3.73 7.77
CA VAL A 410 -19.90 -4.80 7.08
C VAL A 410 -18.57 -4.27 6.56
N PHE A 411 -17.46 -4.91 6.94
CA PHE A 411 -16.11 -4.47 6.58
C PHE A 411 -15.48 -5.27 5.45
N LYS A 412 -15.92 -6.51 5.22
CA LYS A 412 -15.46 -7.31 4.07
C LYS A 412 -16.59 -8.16 3.52
N LEU A 413 -16.57 -8.30 2.19
CA LEU A 413 -17.42 -9.19 1.41
C LEU A 413 -16.55 -10.15 0.60
N ALA A 414 -17.03 -11.37 0.41
CA ALA A 414 -16.42 -12.33 -0.50
C ALA A 414 -17.50 -13.21 -1.13
N THR A 415 -17.32 -13.60 -2.38
CA THR A 415 -18.21 -14.51 -3.10
C THR A 415 -17.56 -15.87 -3.33
N ALA A 416 -18.34 -16.92 -3.33
CA ALA A 416 -17.90 -18.27 -3.68
C ALA A 416 -19.06 -19.02 -4.33
N GLY A 417 -19.02 -19.19 -5.65
CA GLY A 417 -20.14 -19.76 -6.42
C GLY A 417 -21.41 -18.93 -6.23
N ASN A 418 -22.47 -19.57 -5.75
CA ASN A 418 -23.76 -18.94 -5.44
C ASN A 418 -23.87 -18.44 -3.98
N LEU A 419 -22.75 -18.25 -3.30
CA LEU A 419 -22.71 -17.78 -1.91
C LEU A 419 -22.05 -16.43 -1.79
N LEU A 420 -22.57 -15.61 -0.89
CA LEU A 420 -21.97 -14.35 -0.44
C LEU A 420 -21.67 -14.45 1.06
N PHE A 421 -20.45 -14.07 1.42
CA PHE A 421 -20.00 -13.99 2.80
C PHE A 421 -19.81 -12.54 3.21
N ALA A 422 -20.24 -12.18 4.42
CA ALA A 422 -20.11 -10.84 4.97
C ALA A 422 -19.50 -10.88 6.38
N ALA A 423 -18.35 -10.21 6.53
CA ALA A 423 -17.67 -10.05 7.81
C ALA A 423 -18.07 -8.71 8.44
N THR A 424 -18.59 -8.75 9.69
CA THR A 424 -19.19 -7.59 10.35
C THR A 424 -18.33 -7.04 11.49
N GLY A 425 -18.60 -5.78 11.85
CA GLY A 425 -17.96 -5.12 12.98
C GLY A 425 -18.41 -5.65 14.35
N GLU A 426 -19.45 -6.49 14.42
CA GLU A 426 -19.85 -7.19 15.65
C GLU A 426 -19.13 -8.53 15.84
N GLY A 427 -18.24 -8.93 14.92
CA GLY A 427 -17.56 -10.21 15.02
C GLY A 427 -18.34 -11.38 14.44
N ARG A 428 -19.32 -11.12 13.57
CA ARG A 428 -20.13 -12.16 12.94
C ARG A 428 -19.79 -12.32 11.48
N LEU A 429 -19.53 -13.55 11.07
CA LEU A 429 -19.49 -13.94 9.67
C LEU A 429 -20.88 -14.42 9.27
N ARG A 430 -21.43 -13.88 8.18
CA ARG A 430 -22.74 -14.27 7.65
C ARG A 430 -22.60 -14.83 6.25
N GLN A 431 -23.39 -15.84 5.94
CA GLN A 431 -23.43 -16.53 4.65
C GLN A 431 -24.82 -16.44 4.05
N TYR A 432 -24.90 -15.89 2.85
CA TYR A 432 -26.13 -15.69 2.11
C TYR A 432 -26.13 -16.52 0.83
N GLU A 433 -27.33 -16.98 0.42
CA GLU A 433 -27.58 -17.59 -0.89
C GLU A 433 -27.87 -16.52 -1.92
N LEU A 434 -27.26 -16.64 -3.09
CA LEU A 434 -27.44 -15.75 -4.22
C LEU A 434 -28.36 -16.39 -5.28
N PRO A 435 -29.18 -15.60 -6.00
CA PRO A 435 -29.30 -14.14 -5.92
C PRO A 435 -30.31 -13.66 -4.89
N GLU A 436 -31.00 -14.54 -4.16
CA GLU A 436 -32.13 -14.21 -3.30
C GLU A 436 -31.72 -13.41 -2.05
N GLY A 437 -30.45 -13.49 -1.64
CA GLY A 437 -29.93 -12.86 -0.43
C GLY A 437 -30.49 -13.49 0.85
N LYS A 438 -30.92 -14.76 0.76
CA LYS A 438 -31.39 -15.50 1.92
C LYS A 438 -30.25 -15.79 2.86
N LEU A 439 -30.36 -15.39 4.13
CA LEU A 439 -29.38 -15.76 5.15
C LEU A 439 -29.45 -17.27 5.37
N LEU A 440 -28.40 -17.99 5.00
CA LEU A 440 -28.26 -19.41 5.20
C LEU A 440 -27.68 -19.71 6.58
N ARG A 441 -26.72 -18.91 7.01
CA ARG A 441 -25.99 -19.15 8.26
C ARG A 441 -25.40 -17.87 8.83
N GLU A 442 -25.42 -17.78 10.15
CA GLU A 442 -24.61 -16.90 10.95
C GLU A 442 -23.62 -17.75 11.75
N TYR A 443 -22.34 -17.48 11.60
CA TYR A 443 -21.29 -18.19 12.32
C TYR A 443 -21.18 -17.68 13.75
N PRO A 444 -20.67 -18.50 14.70
CA PRO A 444 -20.51 -18.09 16.08
C PRO A 444 -19.81 -16.74 16.24
N ASP A 445 -20.30 -15.95 17.22
CA ASP A 445 -19.76 -14.63 17.56
C ASP A 445 -18.28 -14.74 17.94
N GLN A 446 -17.42 -14.01 17.22
CA GLN A 446 -15.97 -14.01 17.41
C GLN A 446 -15.52 -12.98 18.44
N GLN A 447 -16.46 -12.22 19.00
CA GLN A 447 -16.29 -11.24 20.09
C GLN A 447 -15.31 -10.09 19.77
N ASP A 448 -15.01 -9.88 18.48
CA ASP A 448 -14.09 -8.84 18.00
C ASP A 448 -14.44 -8.46 16.56
N TRP A 449 -14.01 -7.29 16.12
CA TRP A 449 -14.25 -6.81 14.77
C TRP A 449 -13.56 -7.69 13.75
N LEU A 450 -14.28 -8.10 12.70
CA LEU A 450 -13.72 -8.84 11.59
C LEU A 450 -13.17 -7.87 10.54
N PHE A 451 -11.86 -7.89 10.35
CA PHE A 451 -11.18 -7.02 9.40
C PHE A 451 -10.79 -7.71 8.10
N GLY A 452 -10.52 -9.01 8.15
CA GLY A 452 -10.18 -9.79 6.98
C GLY A 452 -11.16 -10.93 6.74
N LEU A 453 -11.37 -11.24 5.47
CA LEU A 453 -12.19 -12.35 4.99
C LEU A 453 -11.59 -12.88 3.69
N ALA A 454 -11.33 -14.17 3.64
CA ALA A 454 -10.97 -14.89 2.43
C ALA A 454 -11.78 -16.19 2.34
N VAL A 455 -12.24 -16.55 1.14
CA VAL A 455 -13.03 -17.76 0.92
C VAL A 455 -12.41 -18.55 -0.24
N HIS A 456 -12.28 -19.85 -0.05
CA HIS A 456 -11.80 -20.77 -1.08
C HIS A 456 -12.86 -21.82 -1.38
N PRO A 457 -13.61 -21.70 -2.51
CA PRO A 457 -14.77 -22.56 -2.78
C PRO A 457 -14.42 -24.02 -2.91
N ALA A 458 -13.32 -24.36 -3.59
CA ALA A 458 -12.96 -25.77 -3.85
C ALA A 458 -12.59 -26.56 -2.58
N THR A 459 -12.10 -25.91 -1.53
CA THR A 459 -11.80 -26.56 -0.25
C THR A 459 -12.88 -26.36 0.80
N GLU A 460 -13.94 -25.60 0.47
CA GLU A 460 -15.02 -25.24 1.39
C GLU A 460 -14.50 -24.57 2.67
N ARG A 461 -13.54 -23.64 2.52
CA ARG A 461 -12.92 -22.92 3.64
C ARG A 461 -13.18 -21.42 3.55
N ALA A 462 -13.49 -20.85 4.71
CA ALA A 462 -13.43 -19.40 4.92
C ALA A 462 -12.43 -19.09 6.02
N VAL A 463 -11.69 -18.02 5.87
CA VAL A 463 -10.80 -17.48 6.90
C VAL A 463 -11.32 -16.10 7.30
N THR A 464 -11.48 -15.90 8.61
CA THR A 464 -11.74 -14.58 9.19
C THR A 464 -10.57 -14.16 10.05
N THR A 465 -10.27 -12.85 10.03
CA THR A 465 -9.25 -12.27 10.90
C THR A 465 -9.82 -11.08 11.67
N THR A 466 -9.27 -10.83 12.85
CA THR A 466 -9.85 -9.86 13.78
C THR A 466 -8.89 -8.72 14.10
N ARG A 467 -9.45 -7.65 14.68
CA ARG A 467 -8.69 -6.53 15.25
C ARG A 467 -7.72 -7.00 16.34
N GLY A 468 -8.08 -7.98 17.14
CA GLY A 468 -7.22 -8.57 18.18
C GLY A 468 -6.19 -9.56 17.67
N GLY A 469 -6.06 -9.72 16.34
CA GLY A 469 -5.02 -10.56 15.74
C GLY A 469 -5.35 -12.05 15.69
N VAL A 470 -6.59 -12.45 15.95
CA VAL A 470 -7.02 -13.86 15.86
C VAL A 470 -7.39 -14.18 14.42
N ALA A 471 -6.87 -15.29 13.91
CA ALA A 471 -7.30 -15.92 12.67
C ALA A 471 -8.13 -17.18 12.96
N ARG A 472 -9.23 -17.38 12.22
CA ARG A 472 -10.11 -18.55 12.32
C ARG A 472 -10.38 -19.13 10.94
N VAL A 473 -10.37 -20.45 10.88
CA VAL A 473 -10.73 -21.23 9.69
C VAL A 473 -12.06 -21.91 9.94
N TRP A 474 -12.99 -21.70 9.02
CA TRP A 474 -14.34 -22.23 9.06
C TRP A 474 -14.60 -23.18 7.91
N ASN A 475 -15.38 -24.22 8.15
CA ASN A 475 -16.00 -25.01 7.09
C ASN A 475 -17.24 -24.25 6.57
N THR A 476 -17.31 -23.92 5.29
CA THR A 476 -18.42 -23.16 4.73
C THR A 476 -19.68 -23.97 4.52
N THR A 477 -19.59 -25.29 4.46
CA THR A 477 -20.74 -26.20 4.32
C THR A 477 -21.36 -26.55 5.67
N THR A 478 -20.57 -26.83 6.71
CA THR A 478 -21.08 -27.20 8.04
C THR A 478 -21.21 -26.00 8.99
N GLY A 479 -20.40 -24.95 8.81
CA GLY A 479 -20.28 -23.79 9.70
C GLY A 479 -19.38 -24.03 10.90
N GLU A 480 -18.72 -25.17 10.97
CA GLU A 480 -17.86 -25.53 12.09
C GLU A 480 -16.52 -24.76 12.06
N LEU A 481 -16.06 -24.38 13.25
CA LEU A 481 -14.72 -23.87 13.44
C LEU A 481 -13.72 -25.02 13.34
N ILE A 482 -12.77 -24.90 12.42
CA ILE A 482 -11.74 -25.94 12.20
C ILE A 482 -10.49 -25.61 13.03
N HIS A 483 -9.98 -24.38 12.92
CA HIS A 483 -8.81 -23.91 13.65
C HIS A 483 -8.96 -22.45 14.06
N GLU A 484 -8.26 -22.07 15.13
CA GLU A 484 -8.04 -20.70 15.50
C GLU A 484 -6.66 -20.51 16.13
N TRP A 485 -6.03 -19.38 15.87
CA TRP A 485 -4.72 -19.03 16.43
C TRP A 485 -4.51 -17.52 16.45
N LEU A 486 -3.51 -17.05 17.23
CA LEU A 486 -3.01 -15.68 17.09
C LEU A 486 -2.04 -15.62 15.90
N ALA A 487 -2.30 -14.72 14.97
CA ALA A 487 -1.45 -14.48 13.80
C ALA A 487 -0.19 -13.64 14.16
N ALA A 488 0.31 -13.81 15.37
CA ALA A 488 1.47 -13.13 15.92
C ALA A 488 2.48 -14.17 16.41
N PRO A 489 3.55 -14.45 15.65
CA PRO A 489 4.53 -15.46 15.99
C PRO A 489 5.06 -15.33 17.41
N GLY A 490 5.05 -16.44 18.15
CA GLY A 490 5.47 -16.51 19.55
C GLY A 490 4.40 -16.21 20.59
N LEU A 491 3.21 -15.77 20.16
CA LEU A 491 2.06 -15.66 21.07
C LEU A 491 1.09 -16.84 20.88
N THR A 492 0.46 -17.22 21.98
CA THR A 492 -0.59 -18.23 22.01
C THR A 492 -1.90 -17.62 22.49
N LEU A 493 -3.03 -18.15 22.01
CA LEU A 493 -4.33 -17.78 22.53
C LEU A 493 -4.41 -18.21 24.02
N ASP A 494 -4.70 -17.24 24.89
CA ASP A 494 -5.06 -17.54 26.28
C ASP A 494 -6.53 -17.94 26.36
N PRO A 495 -6.86 -19.19 26.73
CA PRO A 495 -8.24 -19.60 26.89
C PRO A 495 -9.01 -18.78 27.93
N ALA A 496 -8.33 -18.23 28.94
CA ALA A 496 -8.92 -17.42 30.00
C ALA A 496 -9.23 -15.98 29.52
N ALA A 497 -8.50 -15.43 28.58
CA ALA A 497 -8.76 -14.10 28.02
C ALA A 497 -10.09 -14.03 27.23
N ARG A 498 -10.65 -15.15 26.82
CA ARG A 498 -11.96 -15.24 26.14
C ARG A 498 -13.15 -14.85 27.06
N LEU A 499 -12.97 -14.89 28.40
CA LEU A 499 -13.99 -14.64 29.36
C LEU A 499 -14.00 -13.20 29.90
N ALA A 500 -12.97 -12.43 29.63
CA ALA A 500 -12.91 -11.01 29.99
C ALA A 500 -13.61 -10.18 28.92
N LYS A 501 -14.90 -9.87 29.11
CA LYS A 501 -15.58 -8.85 28.31
C LYS A 501 -14.92 -7.49 28.55
N PRO A 502 -14.71 -6.67 27.47
CA PRO A 502 -14.38 -5.27 27.64
C PRO A 502 -15.55 -4.47 28.21
#